data_df8eda833f17731e3292601f02a8f5a3
#
_entry.id   df8eda833f17731e3292601f02a8f5a3
#
_cell.length_a   1.000
_cell.length_b   1.000
_cell.length_c   1.000
_cell.angle_alpha   90.00
_cell.angle_beta   90.00
_cell.angle_gamma   90.00
#
_symmetry.space_group_name_H-M   'P 1'
#
loop_
_entity.id
_entity.type
_entity.pdbx_description
1 polymer ?
#
loop_
_entity_poly.entity_id
_entity_poly.type
_entity_poly.pdbx_seq_one_letter_code
_entity_poly.pdbx_strand_id
1 'polypeptide(L)'
;MLFEEIVIFGCGNPLFADDGFGPEVVEELKKYKLPDNVKVIDAGLGGPHFLFTLMAQSDEPVKKIILIDIADFGGEPGQLARLSVNDLPPGTYRDPHSWGLTEPLHMLKDRIDITIIGCQPKRVTEPDFEIGLSDEVQAAIPKTIQTILDILGVQHGTEGTAFKDLRNEREEGISTIPCSN
;
A
#
# COMPACT_ATOMS: atom_id res chain seq x y z
N MET A 1 -16.24 -15.74 -8.66
CA MET A 1 -14.95 -15.11 -9.00
C MET A 1 -14.16 -14.92 -7.72
N LEU A 2 -12.84 -15.01 -7.78
CA LEU A 2 -11.99 -14.87 -6.60
C LEU A 2 -11.83 -13.40 -6.21
N PHE A 3 -11.80 -12.51 -7.20
CA PHE A 3 -11.61 -11.07 -7.06
C PHE A 3 -12.81 -10.28 -7.58
N GLU A 4 -12.97 -9.05 -7.10
CA GLU A 4 -13.93 -8.06 -7.56
C GLU A 4 -13.23 -7.00 -8.42
N GLU A 5 -13.96 -6.02 -8.96
CA GLU A 5 -13.37 -4.95 -9.80
C GLU A 5 -12.31 -4.12 -9.06
N ILE A 6 -12.48 -3.95 -7.75
CA ILE A 6 -11.54 -3.23 -6.88
C ILE A 6 -11.08 -4.19 -5.80
N VAL A 7 -9.78 -4.35 -5.66
CA VAL A 7 -9.19 -5.20 -4.64
C VAL A 7 -8.31 -4.36 -3.73
N ILE A 8 -8.51 -4.49 -2.44
CA ILE A 8 -7.71 -3.86 -1.39
C ILE A 8 -6.91 -4.94 -0.70
N PHE A 9 -5.58 -4.83 -0.76
CA PHE A 9 -4.65 -5.75 -0.12
C PHE A 9 -3.97 -5.08 1.07
N GLY A 10 -4.05 -5.68 2.26
CA GLY A 10 -3.18 -5.36 3.39
C GLY A 10 -2.01 -6.33 3.41
N CYS A 11 -0.80 -5.82 3.22
CA CYS A 11 0.44 -6.60 3.23
C CYS A 11 1.22 -6.37 4.52
N GLY A 12 2.07 -7.32 4.87
CA GLY A 12 2.96 -7.26 6.02
C GLY A 12 2.76 -8.41 7.01
N ASN A 13 3.52 -8.39 8.09
CA ASN A 13 3.51 -9.44 9.10
C ASN A 13 3.27 -8.85 10.49
N PRO A 14 2.12 -9.11 11.14
CA PRO A 14 1.81 -8.56 12.46
C PRO A 14 2.71 -9.07 13.59
N LEU A 15 3.62 -10.02 13.32
CA LEU A 15 4.61 -10.49 14.29
C LEU A 15 5.82 -9.56 14.41
N PHE A 16 5.97 -8.56 13.53
CA PHE A 16 7.16 -7.70 13.48
C PHE A 16 6.84 -6.22 13.68
N ALA A 17 6.11 -5.90 14.74
CA ALA A 17 5.73 -4.54 15.12
C ALA A 17 5.00 -3.80 13.99
N ASP A 18 5.55 -2.69 13.48
CA ASP A 18 4.88 -1.83 12.50
C ASP A 18 4.63 -2.50 11.15
N ASP A 19 5.29 -3.62 10.86
CA ASP A 19 5.01 -4.45 9.67
C ASP A 19 3.58 -5.02 9.67
N GLY A 20 2.91 -5.05 10.83
CA GLY A 20 1.50 -5.40 10.96
C GLY A 20 0.51 -4.33 10.46
N PHE A 21 0.96 -3.18 9.96
CA PHE A 21 0.09 -2.06 9.59
C PHE A 21 -0.97 -2.43 8.54
N GLY A 22 -0.58 -3.08 7.44
CA GLY A 22 -1.51 -3.47 6.38
C GLY A 22 -2.63 -4.40 6.87
N PRO A 23 -2.32 -5.52 7.55
CA PRO A 23 -3.30 -6.37 8.21
C PRO A 23 -4.23 -5.64 9.17
N GLU A 24 -3.73 -4.75 10.03
CA GLU A 24 -4.54 -3.99 10.99
C GLU A 24 -5.51 -3.02 10.28
N VAL A 25 -5.06 -2.33 9.21
CA VAL A 25 -5.95 -1.50 8.39
C VAL A 25 -7.06 -2.33 7.76
N VAL A 26 -6.76 -3.52 7.25
CA VAL A 26 -7.75 -4.42 6.66
C VAL A 26 -8.78 -4.86 7.68
N GLU A 27 -8.36 -5.24 8.89
CA GLU A 27 -9.29 -5.62 9.97
C GLU A 27 -10.22 -4.45 10.36
N GLU A 28 -9.68 -3.23 10.43
CA GLU A 28 -10.47 -2.04 10.71
C GLU A 28 -11.44 -1.74 9.56
N LEU A 29 -10.97 -1.84 8.30
CA LEU A 29 -11.76 -1.55 7.10
C LEU A 29 -12.99 -2.48 6.95
N LYS A 30 -12.91 -3.73 7.42
CA LYS A 30 -14.01 -4.68 7.43
C LYS A 30 -15.23 -4.22 8.25
N LYS A 31 -15.06 -3.25 9.15
CA LYS A 31 -16.15 -2.66 9.94
C LYS A 31 -16.99 -1.65 9.15
N TYR A 32 -16.52 -1.24 7.98
CA TYR A 32 -17.18 -0.25 7.13
C TYR A 32 -18.01 -0.94 6.04
N LYS A 33 -19.11 -0.29 5.66
CA LYS A 33 -19.92 -0.73 4.51
C LYS A 33 -19.24 -0.25 3.23
N LEU A 34 -18.65 -1.17 2.51
CA LEU A 34 -18.00 -0.92 1.23
C LEU A 34 -18.96 -1.24 0.06
N PRO A 35 -18.70 -0.69 -1.15
CA PRO A 35 -19.41 -1.08 -2.37
C PRO A 35 -19.27 -2.57 -2.69
N ASP A 36 -20.28 -3.16 -3.32
CA ASP A 36 -20.34 -4.59 -3.61
C ASP A 36 -19.23 -5.07 -4.58
N ASN A 37 -18.66 -4.15 -5.38
CA ASN A 37 -17.57 -4.42 -6.29
C ASN A 37 -16.17 -4.25 -5.66
N VAL A 38 -16.09 -4.16 -4.34
CA VAL A 38 -14.83 -4.04 -3.58
C VAL A 38 -14.57 -5.31 -2.79
N LYS A 39 -13.40 -5.91 -2.98
CA LYS A 39 -12.89 -7.02 -2.17
C LYS A 39 -11.75 -6.56 -1.28
N VAL A 40 -11.84 -6.85 0.00
CA VAL A 40 -10.78 -6.57 0.99
C VAL A 40 -10.12 -7.89 1.38
N ILE A 41 -8.79 -7.95 1.29
CA ILE A 41 -8.00 -9.15 1.52
C ILE A 41 -6.85 -8.81 2.47
N ASP A 42 -6.79 -9.52 3.59
CA ASP A 42 -5.55 -9.63 4.36
C ASP A 42 -4.61 -10.55 3.58
N ALA A 43 -3.66 -9.95 2.92
CA ALA A 43 -2.69 -10.66 2.12
C ALA A 43 -1.49 -11.14 2.96
N GLY A 44 -1.26 -10.52 4.12
CA GLY A 44 -0.16 -10.87 5.00
C GLY A 44 1.16 -11.01 4.24
N LEU A 45 1.92 -12.05 4.54
CA LEU A 45 3.12 -12.45 3.79
C LEU A 45 2.80 -13.05 2.40
N GLY A 46 1.54 -13.40 2.15
CA GLY A 46 1.09 -14.00 0.89
C GLY A 46 0.77 -12.98 -0.20
N GLY A 47 0.97 -11.68 0.01
CA GLY A 47 0.68 -10.63 -0.95
C GLY A 47 1.16 -10.91 -2.37
N PRO A 48 2.43 -11.31 -2.58
CA PRO A 48 2.93 -11.71 -3.89
C PRO A 48 2.16 -12.86 -4.53
N HIS A 49 1.78 -13.87 -3.73
CA HIS A 49 1.01 -15.01 -4.21
C HIS A 49 -0.37 -14.59 -4.75
N PHE A 50 -1.08 -13.71 -4.06
CA PHE A 50 -2.35 -13.16 -4.53
C PHE A 50 -2.18 -12.39 -5.83
N LEU A 51 -1.15 -11.57 -5.96
CA LEU A 51 -0.84 -10.81 -7.18
C LEU A 51 -0.48 -11.75 -8.35
N PHE A 52 0.33 -12.78 -8.13
CA PHE A 52 0.63 -13.79 -9.16
C PHE A 52 -0.62 -14.57 -9.57
N THR A 53 -1.49 -14.91 -8.63
CA THR A 53 -2.77 -15.56 -8.93
C THR A 53 -3.64 -14.66 -9.81
N LEU A 54 -3.72 -13.37 -9.49
CA LEU A 54 -4.43 -12.38 -10.29
C LEU A 54 -3.86 -12.29 -11.73
N MET A 55 -2.54 -12.30 -11.86
CA MET A 55 -1.88 -12.27 -13.16
C MET A 55 -2.18 -13.52 -14.01
N ALA A 56 -2.28 -14.69 -13.37
CA ALA A 56 -2.54 -15.95 -14.05
C ALA A 56 -4.00 -16.09 -14.50
N GLN A 57 -4.92 -15.35 -13.90
CA GLN A 57 -6.35 -15.40 -14.19
C GLN A 57 -6.74 -14.25 -15.13
N SER A 58 -6.63 -14.48 -16.44
CA SER A 58 -6.88 -13.45 -17.47
C SER A 58 -8.33 -12.95 -17.53
N ASP A 59 -9.29 -13.69 -16.96
CA ASP A 59 -10.73 -13.40 -16.98
C ASP A 59 -11.22 -12.67 -15.72
N GLU A 60 -10.32 -12.31 -14.80
CA GLU A 60 -10.68 -11.58 -13.58
C GLU A 60 -11.04 -10.11 -13.90
N PRO A 61 -12.11 -9.58 -13.28
CA PRO A 61 -12.62 -8.26 -13.62
C PRO A 61 -11.82 -7.11 -12.98
N VAL A 62 -10.68 -7.36 -12.36
CA VAL A 62 -9.94 -6.39 -11.56
C VAL A 62 -9.46 -5.23 -12.43
N LYS A 63 -9.89 -4.03 -12.06
CA LYS A 63 -9.54 -2.76 -12.70
C LYS A 63 -8.67 -1.88 -11.80
N LYS A 64 -8.80 -2.06 -10.48
CA LYS A 64 -8.08 -1.26 -9.49
C LYS A 64 -7.55 -2.12 -8.35
N ILE A 65 -6.32 -1.85 -7.96
CA ILE A 65 -5.69 -2.39 -6.75
C ILE A 65 -5.34 -1.23 -5.82
N ILE A 66 -5.70 -1.35 -4.55
CA ILE A 66 -5.21 -0.51 -3.46
C ILE A 66 -4.38 -1.41 -2.55
N LEU A 67 -3.08 -1.18 -2.49
CA LEU A 67 -2.15 -1.93 -1.67
C LEU A 67 -1.77 -1.10 -0.45
N ILE A 68 -1.84 -1.69 0.73
CA ILE A 68 -1.55 -1.06 2.02
C ILE A 68 -0.39 -1.80 2.64
N ASP A 69 0.67 -1.08 2.96
CA ASP A 69 1.88 -1.64 3.54
C ASP A 69 2.68 -0.57 4.29
N ILE A 70 3.66 -0.96 5.05
CA ILE A 70 4.69 -0.02 5.49
C ILE A 70 5.62 0.31 4.31
N ALA A 71 6.16 1.52 4.30
CA ALA A 71 7.16 1.94 3.31
C ALA A 71 8.11 2.95 3.93
N ASP A 72 9.41 2.70 3.77
CA ASP A 72 10.43 3.65 4.18
C ASP A 72 10.70 4.65 3.03
N PHE A 73 10.14 5.84 3.18
CA PHE A 73 10.34 6.96 2.26
C PHE A 73 11.03 8.16 2.94
N GLY A 74 11.63 7.94 4.12
CA GLY A 74 12.34 8.96 4.89
C GLY A 74 11.41 9.99 5.53
N GLY A 75 10.16 9.63 5.78
CA GLY A 75 9.18 10.47 6.48
C GLY A 75 9.23 10.32 7.99
N GLU A 76 8.35 11.06 8.69
CA GLU A 76 8.16 10.86 10.11
C GLU A 76 7.35 9.58 10.37
N PRO A 77 7.61 8.84 11.48
CA PRO A 77 6.83 7.66 11.83
C PRO A 77 5.32 7.92 11.79
N GLY A 78 4.55 7.03 11.18
CA GLY A 78 3.11 7.18 10.98
C GLY A 78 2.70 8.12 9.85
N GLN A 79 3.66 8.77 9.19
CA GLN A 79 3.37 9.57 7.99
C GLN A 79 2.92 8.65 6.86
N LEU A 80 1.85 9.08 6.17
CA LEU A 80 1.31 8.35 5.02
C LEU A 80 1.81 8.97 3.72
N ALA A 81 2.10 8.10 2.75
CA ALA A 81 2.41 8.49 1.39
C ALA A 81 1.55 7.69 0.41
N ARG A 82 1.14 8.34 -0.67
CA ARG A 82 0.52 7.70 -1.82
C ARG A 82 1.59 7.50 -2.88
N LEU A 83 1.86 6.24 -3.18
CA LEU A 83 2.92 5.83 -4.09
C LEU A 83 2.31 5.21 -5.35
N SER A 84 3.01 5.36 -6.46
CA SER A 84 2.76 4.58 -7.67
C SER A 84 3.74 3.40 -7.75
N VAL A 85 3.47 2.45 -8.62
CA VAL A 85 4.41 1.33 -8.87
C VAL A 85 5.78 1.85 -9.34
N ASN A 86 5.81 2.98 -10.04
CA ASN A 86 7.06 3.58 -10.52
C ASN A 86 7.90 4.22 -9.41
N ASP A 87 7.31 4.50 -8.25
CA ASP A 87 8.01 4.99 -7.06
C ASP A 87 8.70 3.86 -6.28
N LEU A 88 8.41 2.61 -6.66
CA LEU A 88 9.08 1.42 -6.14
C LEU A 88 10.17 0.99 -7.12
N PRO A 89 11.45 1.39 -6.93
CA PRO A 89 12.51 0.93 -7.82
C PRO A 89 12.62 -0.60 -7.76
N PRO A 90 12.88 -1.28 -8.88
CA PRO A 90 13.12 -2.72 -8.90
C PRO A 90 14.19 -3.10 -7.86
N GLY A 91 13.85 -3.98 -6.93
CA GLY A 91 14.78 -4.45 -5.89
C GLY A 91 14.94 -3.57 -4.65
N THR A 92 14.11 -2.53 -4.43
CA THR A 92 14.21 -1.64 -3.25
C THR A 92 13.60 -2.20 -1.99
N TYR A 93 12.74 -3.19 -2.05
CA TYR A 93 12.35 -3.94 -0.87
C TYR A 93 13.52 -4.84 -0.47
N ARG A 94 14.30 -4.43 0.53
CA ARG A 94 15.45 -5.18 1.04
C ARG A 94 15.07 -6.33 1.95
N ASP A 95 13.80 -6.58 2.14
CA ASP A 95 13.33 -7.75 2.88
C ASP A 95 13.33 -8.97 1.95
N PRO A 96 13.98 -10.09 2.33
CA PRO A 96 13.91 -11.34 1.58
C PRO A 96 12.49 -11.85 1.34
N HIS A 97 11.52 -11.44 2.16
CA HIS A 97 10.12 -11.82 2.05
C HIS A 97 9.30 -10.90 1.13
N SER A 98 9.72 -9.67 0.91
CA SER A 98 9.07 -8.70 -0.01
C SER A 98 9.52 -8.82 -1.47
N TRP A 99 10.46 -9.71 -1.75
CA TRP A 99 11.01 -9.95 -3.08
C TRP A 99 9.96 -10.23 -4.16
N GLY A 100 8.77 -10.64 -3.74
CA GLY A 100 7.70 -10.99 -4.63
C GLY A 100 6.76 -9.87 -5.05
N LEU A 101 6.70 -8.72 -4.34
CA LEU A 101 5.66 -7.70 -4.58
C LEU A 101 5.96 -6.78 -5.77
N THR A 102 7.19 -6.33 -5.90
CA THR A 102 7.55 -5.28 -6.86
C THR A 102 7.39 -5.75 -8.31
N GLU A 103 7.86 -6.96 -8.62
CA GLU A 103 7.81 -7.48 -9.99
C GLU A 103 6.38 -7.74 -10.49
N PRO A 104 5.49 -8.44 -9.75
CA PRO A 104 4.09 -8.58 -10.16
C PRO A 104 3.38 -7.24 -10.32
N LEU A 105 3.63 -6.27 -9.46
CA LEU A 105 3.05 -4.93 -9.57
C LEU A 105 3.49 -4.23 -10.86
N HIS A 106 4.78 -4.32 -11.22
CA HIS A 106 5.28 -3.78 -12.49
C HIS A 106 4.67 -4.46 -13.72
N MET A 107 4.36 -5.76 -13.64
CA MET A 107 3.71 -6.48 -14.74
C MET A 107 2.22 -6.12 -14.88
N LEU A 108 1.57 -5.72 -13.78
CA LEU A 108 0.14 -5.39 -13.76
C LEU A 108 -0.14 -3.91 -14.07
N LYS A 109 0.79 -2.99 -13.84
CA LYS A 109 0.58 -1.53 -13.87
C LYS A 109 0.02 -0.98 -15.18
N ASP A 110 0.29 -1.64 -16.30
CA ASP A 110 -0.19 -1.21 -17.61
C ASP A 110 -1.62 -1.68 -17.91
N ARG A 111 -2.18 -2.56 -17.08
CA ARG A 111 -3.50 -3.17 -17.22
C ARG A 111 -4.45 -2.79 -16.10
N ILE A 112 -3.92 -2.51 -14.92
CA ILE A 112 -4.69 -2.28 -13.68
C ILE A 112 -4.20 -0.97 -13.06
N ASP A 113 -5.15 -0.13 -12.63
CA ASP A 113 -4.83 1.07 -11.85
C ASP A 113 -4.39 0.65 -10.44
N ILE A 114 -3.11 0.89 -10.11
CA ILE A 114 -2.51 0.50 -8.84
C ILE A 114 -2.17 1.72 -8.02
N THR A 115 -2.75 1.79 -6.85
CA THR A 115 -2.43 2.79 -5.81
C THR A 115 -1.82 2.07 -4.61
N ILE A 116 -0.68 2.56 -4.14
CA ILE A 116 -0.02 2.05 -2.94
C ILE A 116 -0.15 3.11 -1.85
N ILE A 117 -0.63 2.71 -0.68
CA ILE A 117 -0.68 3.54 0.51
C ILE A 117 0.40 3.03 1.44
N GLY A 118 1.50 3.77 1.51
CA GLY A 118 2.64 3.47 2.38
C GLY A 118 2.53 4.23 3.71
N CYS A 119 2.82 3.56 4.81
CA CYS A 119 2.99 4.18 6.12
C CYS A 119 4.47 4.12 6.51
N GLN A 120 5.05 5.27 6.89
CA GLN A 120 6.41 5.30 7.41
C GLN A 120 6.48 4.54 8.74
N PRO A 121 7.22 3.43 8.84
CA PRO A 121 7.36 2.73 10.09
C PRO A 121 8.25 3.51 11.07
N LYS A 122 8.02 3.31 12.36
CA LYS A 122 8.94 3.70 13.43
C LYS A 122 9.95 2.59 13.68
N ARG A 123 9.47 1.34 13.67
CA ARG A 123 10.29 0.16 13.89
C ARG A 123 9.71 -1.08 13.21
N VAL A 124 10.60 -1.89 12.68
CA VAL A 124 10.35 -3.26 12.24
C VAL A 124 11.33 -4.15 12.98
N THR A 125 10.83 -5.18 13.65
CA THR A 125 11.63 -5.94 14.63
C THR A 125 12.15 -7.26 14.11
N GLU A 126 11.94 -7.58 12.84
CA GLU A 126 12.43 -8.81 12.23
C GLU A 126 13.94 -9.01 12.47
N PRO A 127 14.39 -10.18 12.93
CA PRO A 127 13.64 -11.44 13.15
C PRO A 127 12.98 -11.59 14.53
N ASP A 128 13.05 -10.58 15.41
CA ASP A 128 12.52 -10.67 16.76
C ASP A 128 11.00 -10.38 16.76
N PHE A 129 10.24 -11.25 17.41
CA PHE A 129 8.80 -11.08 17.47
C PHE A 129 8.41 -9.95 18.43
N GLU A 130 7.67 -9.01 17.91
CA GLU A 130 6.99 -7.96 18.67
C GLU A 130 5.60 -7.72 18.06
N ILE A 131 4.56 -7.98 18.85
CA ILE A 131 3.17 -7.79 18.39
C ILE A 131 2.70 -6.40 18.75
N GLY A 132 2.03 -5.75 17.79
CA GLY A 132 1.44 -4.42 17.96
C GLY A 132 2.24 -3.32 17.30
N LEU A 133 1.49 -2.33 16.80
CA LEU A 133 2.04 -1.18 16.12
C LEU A 133 2.60 -0.16 17.13
N SER A 134 3.56 0.65 16.70
CA SER A 134 3.92 1.86 17.43
C SER A 134 2.75 2.85 17.46
N ASP A 135 2.73 3.74 18.47
CA ASP A 135 1.63 4.69 18.65
C ASP A 135 1.42 5.57 17.41
N GLU A 136 2.49 5.99 16.77
CA GLU A 136 2.45 6.83 15.58
C GLU A 136 1.84 6.09 14.37
N VAL A 137 2.20 4.83 14.18
CA VAL A 137 1.67 3.99 13.09
C VAL A 137 0.22 3.59 13.39
N GLN A 138 -0.10 3.26 14.64
CA GLN A 138 -1.47 3.00 15.07
C GLN A 138 -2.38 4.22 14.82
N ALA A 139 -1.90 5.43 15.11
CA ALA A 139 -2.63 6.68 14.88
C ALA A 139 -2.85 6.98 13.38
N ALA A 140 -2.11 6.36 12.48
CA ALA A 140 -2.27 6.52 11.04
C ALA A 140 -3.45 5.72 10.47
N ILE A 141 -3.96 4.71 11.16
CA ILE A 141 -5.04 3.83 10.66
C ILE A 141 -6.30 4.60 10.28
N PRO A 142 -6.89 5.48 11.12
CA PRO A 142 -8.13 6.19 10.75
C PRO A 142 -7.97 7.03 9.49
N LYS A 143 -6.82 7.67 9.31
CA LYS A 143 -6.51 8.47 8.13
C LYS A 143 -6.35 7.62 6.88
N THR A 144 -5.77 6.42 7.02
CA THR A 144 -5.66 5.45 5.93
C THR A 144 -7.04 4.98 5.48
N ILE A 145 -7.93 4.65 6.42
CA ILE A 145 -9.33 4.30 6.14
C ILE A 145 -10.02 5.42 5.37
N GLN A 146 -9.92 6.67 5.86
CA GLN A 146 -10.52 7.82 5.18
C GLN A 146 -10.01 7.95 3.74
N THR A 147 -8.70 7.82 3.54
CA THR A 147 -8.08 7.87 2.20
C THR A 147 -8.63 6.78 1.27
N ILE A 148 -8.80 5.56 1.78
CA ILE A 148 -9.38 4.45 1.01
C ILE A 148 -10.83 4.77 0.63
N LEU A 149 -11.64 5.23 1.57
CA LEU A 149 -13.03 5.60 1.32
C LEU A 149 -13.15 6.73 0.29
N ASP A 150 -12.27 7.72 0.35
CA ASP A 150 -12.20 8.81 -0.64
C ASP A 150 -11.85 8.28 -2.04
N ILE A 151 -10.89 7.35 -2.15
CA ILE A 151 -10.52 6.69 -3.42
C ILE A 151 -11.71 5.89 -3.98
N LEU A 152 -12.52 5.29 -3.12
CA LEU A 152 -13.71 4.53 -3.49
C LEU A 152 -14.92 5.42 -3.81
N GLY A 153 -14.84 6.74 -3.55
CA GLY A 153 -15.96 7.67 -3.69
C GLY A 153 -17.08 7.46 -2.65
N VAL A 154 -16.76 6.82 -1.54
CA VAL A 154 -17.70 6.61 -0.42
C VAL A 154 -17.70 7.84 0.46
N GLN A 155 -18.84 8.56 0.55
CA GLN A 155 -18.94 9.74 1.39
C GLN A 155 -18.99 9.35 2.87
N HIS A 156 -17.98 9.76 3.63
CA HIS A 156 -18.01 9.83 5.09
C HIS A 156 -17.70 11.26 5.54
N GLY A 157 -18.30 11.67 6.66
CA GLY A 157 -18.17 13.02 7.20
C GLY A 157 -16.68 13.42 7.40
N THR A 158 -16.38 14.57 6.90
CA THR A 158 -15.04 15.15 6.74
C THR A 158 -14.36 15.50 8.05
N GLU A 159 -13.09 15.10 8.21
CA GLU A 159 -12.05 15.97 8.74
C GLU A 159 -10.79 15.79 7.90
N GLY A 160 -10.43 16.85 7.17
CA GLY A 160 -9.32 16.83 6.22
C GLY A 160 -7.97 16.91 6.92
N THR A 161 -7.10 15.97 6.60
CA THR A 161 -5.67 16.06 6.91
C THR A 161 -4.87 15.80 5.64
N ALA A 162 -3.91 16.69 5.36
CA ALA A 162 -3.10 16.66 4.14
C ALA A 162 -2.35 15.32 4.00
N PHE A 163 -2.56 14.69 2.85
CA PHE A 163 -1.89 13.47 2.43
C PHE A 163 -0.73 13.85 1.51
N LYS A 164 0.46 13.26 1.70
CA LYS A 164 1.58 13.52 0.81
C LYS A 164 1.38 12.68 -0.47
N ASP A 165 1.05 13.35 -1.59
CA ASP A 165 0.97 12.69 -2.90
C ASP A 165 2.32 12.82 -3.60
N LEU A 166 3.11 11.77 -3.56
CA LEU A 166 4.44 11.73 -4.17
C LEU A 166 4.41 11.57 -5.70
N ARG A 167 3.22 11.37 -6.30
CA ARG A 167 3.09 11.22 -7.75
C ARG A 167 3.37 12.51 -8.52
N ASN A 168 3.19 13.69 -7.90
CA ASN A 168 3.32 14.99 -8.53
C ASN A 168 4.68 15.69 -8.31
N GLU A 169 5.55 15.18 -7.43
CA GLU A 169 6.82 15.84 -7.13
C GLU A 169 7.90 15.68 -8.23
N ARG A 170 7.67 14.83 -9.23
CA ARG A 170 8.66 14.57 -10.30
C ARG A 170 8.53 15.42 -11.56
N GLU A 171 7.42 16.13 -11.75
CA GLU A 171 7.26 16.97 -12.94
C GLU A 171 7.95 18.35 -12.84
N GLU A 172 8.31 18.81 -11.62
CA GLU A 172 8.93 20.12 -11.41
C GLU A 172 10.46 20.10 -11.20
N GLY A 173 11.10 18.94 -11.21
CA GLY A 173 12.50 18.74 -10.82
C GLY A 173 13.49 18.31 -11.91
N ILE A 174 13.22 18.56 -13.21
CA ILE A 174 14.26 18.41 -14.25
C ILE A 174 15.04 19.70 -14.39
N SER A 175 15.91 19.96 -13.43
CA SER A 175 17.01 20.90 -13.62
C SER A 175 18.20 20.13 -14.22
N THR A 176 18.47 20.43 -15.46
CA THR A 176 19.65 19.99 -16.22
C THR A 176 20.93 20.24 -15.46
N ILE A 177 21.65 19.17 -15.14
CA ILE A 177 23.05 19.26 -14.71
C ILE A 177 23.91 19.41 -15.99
N PRO A 178 24.67 20.48 -16.16
CA PRO A 178 25.59 20.59 -17.29
C PRO A 178 26.79 19.67 -17.08
N CYS A 179 27.07 18.83 -18.07
CA CYS A 179 28.33 18.13 -18.19
C CYS A 179 29.47 19.19 -18.34
N SER A 180 30.35 19.22 -17.36
CA SER A 180 31.64 19.93 -17.48
C SER A 180 32.71 18.92 -17.82
N ASN A 181 33.47 19.27 -18.86
CA ASN A 181 34.65 18.59 -19.44
C ASN A 181 35.65 18.04 -18.43
#